data_5e561907cadda2266fdc888a6d851ee7
#
_entry.id   5e561907cadda2266fdc888a6d851ee7
#
_cell.length_a   1.000
_cell.length_b   1.000
_cell.length_c   1.000
_cell.angle_alpha   90.00
_cell.angle_beta   90.00
_cell.angle_gamma   90.00
#
_symmetry.space_group_name_H-M   'P 1'
#
loop_
_entity.id
_entity.type
_entity.pdbx_description
1 polymer ?
#
loop_
_entity_poly.entity_id
_entity_poly.type
_entity_poly.pdbx_seq_one_letter_code
_entity_poly.pdbx_strand_id
1 'polypeptide(L)'
;MEKLIVLGTGNASVTKCYNTCSIIQDEKGKYFMIDAGGGNGILTQLEKMNIPVTEIHDIFLTHEHTDHLLGMIWMIRVIGQAIQKGKYEGNCTIYCHDGLVNVLKTICELTLVKKITNLIGDRIILCPVQDGEEKQILDYKVKFFYIRSTKARQFGFLTTLN
;
A
#
# COMPACT_ATOMS: atom_id res chain seq x y z
N MET A 1 3.82 4.56 21.50
CA MET A 1 5.04 5.09 20.81
C MET A 1 4.91 4.79 19.34
N GLU A 2 5.07 5.79 18.51
CA GLU A 2 5.08 5.67 17.05
C GLU A 2 6.34 4.96 16.55
N LYS A 3 6.23 4.23 15.45
CA LYS A 3 7.36 3.49 14.88
C LYS A 3 7.33 3.58 13.35
N LEU A 4 8.51 3.75 12.77
CA LEU A 4 8.74 3.44 11.35
C LEU A 4 9.33 2.04 11.26
N ILE A 5 8.58 1.12 10.66
CA ILE A 5 8.96 -0.29 10.47
C ILE A 5 9.39 -0.44 9.01
N VAL A 6 10.67 -0.68 8.77
CA VAL A 6 11.23 -0.88 7.43
C VAL A 6 11.15 -2.38 7.09
N LEU A 7 10.31 -2.73 6.12
CA LEU A 7 10.09 -4.11 5.68
C LEU A 7 11.07 -4.54 4.59
N GLY A 8 11.58 -3.59 3.81
CA GLY A 8 12.57 -3.81 2.78
C GLY A 8 13.30 -2.53 2.39
N THR A 9 14.53 -2.67 1.92
CA THR A 9 15.42 -1.55 1.53
C THR A 9 16.02 -1.73 0.14
N GLY A 10 15.61 -2.77 -0.58
CA GLY A 10 16.19 -3.13 -1.86
C GLY A 10 15.61 -2.33 -3.02
N ASN A 11 16.47 -1.96 -3.98
CA ASN A 11 16.03 -1.43 -5.27
C ASN A 11 15.56 -2.56 -6.21
N ALA A 12 15.06 -2.22 -7.40
CA ALA A 12 14.38 -3.08 -8.35
C ALA A 12 14.88 -4.55 -8.44
N SER A 13 16.15 -4.75 -8.77
CA SER A 13 16.69 -6.09 -9.06
C SER A 13 17.48 -6.71 -7.91
N VAL A 14 17.34 -6.20 -6.70
CA VAL A 14 18.04 -6.73 -5.53
C VAL A 14 17.55 -8.15 -5.19
N THR A 15 18.47 -9.02 -4.81
CA THR A 15 18.16 -10.42 -4.44
C THR A 15 18.49 -10.76 -2.99
N LYS A 16 19.22 -9.87 -2.29
CA LYS A 16 19.71 -10.13 -0.91
C LYS A 16 18.75 -9.61 0.17
N CYS A 17 17.85 -8.71 -0.17
CA CYS A 17 16.85 -8.17 0.74
C CYS A 17 15.55 -7.93 -0.03
N TYR A 18 14.46 -7.63 0.69
CA TYR A 18 13.19 -7.31 0.06
C TYR A 18 13.20 -5.87 -0.50
N ASN A 19 12.39 -5.62 -1.53
CA ASN A 19 12.25 -4.31 -2.16
C ASN A 19 11.74 -3.25 -1.17
N THR A 20 12.04 -1.99 -1.45
CA THR A 20 11.71 -0.87 -0.58
C THR A 20 10.21 -0.80 -0.27
N CYS A 21 9.88 -0.98 0.99
CA CYS A 21 8.55 -0.76 1.55
C CYS A 21 8.64 -0.60 3.06
N SER A 22 7.68 0.11 3.64
CA SER A 22 7.68 0.41 5.08
C SER A 22 6.27 0.57 5.63
N ILE A 23 6.17 0.63 6.96
CA ILE A 23 4.93 0.87 7.69
C ILE A 23 5.20 1.92 8.76
N ILE A 24 4.31 2.90 8.88
CA ILE A 24 4.19 3.74 10.06
C ILE A 24 3.16 3.10 10.97
N GLN A 25 3.56 2.80 12.20
CA GLN A 25 2.66 2.37 13.26
C GLN A 25 2.42 3.55 14.21
N ASP A 26 1.15 3.90 14.40
CA ASP A 26 0.77 4.97 15.33
C ASP A 26 0.81 4.51 16.79
N GLU A 27 0.56 5.41 17.73
CA GLU A 27 0.52 5.11 19.16
C GLU A 27 -0.60 4.15 19.57
N LYS A 28 -1.65 4.04 18.76
CA LYS A 28 -2.79 3.13 18.95
C LYS A 28 -2.53 1.75 18.35
N GLY A 29 -1.36 1.54 17.71
CA GLY A 29 -0.98 0.29 17.08
C GLY A 29 -1.56 0.08 15.68
N LYS A 30 -2.17 1.12 15.06
CA LYS A 30 -2.68 1.07 13.68
C LYS A 30 -1.56 1.29 12.67
N TYR A 31 -1.78 0.85 11.44
CA TYR A 31 -0.75 0.79 10.42
C TYR A 31 -1.09 1.61 9.19
N PHE A 32 -0.14 2.44 8.74
CA PHE A 32 -0.12 3.07 7.43
C PHE A 32 1.05 2.50 6.64
N MET A 33 0.75 1.73 5.58
CA MET A 33 1.75 1.05 4.77
C MET A 33 2.17 1.89 3.58
N ILE A 34 3.44 1.90 3.24
CA ILE A 34 4.03 2.61 2.11
C ILE A 34 4.69 1.61 1.19
N ASP A 35 4.20 1.47 -0.04
CA ASP A 35 4.55 0.48 -1.04
C ASP A 35 4.43 -0.97 -0.53
N ALA A 36 4.57 -1.94 -1.43
CA ALA A 36 4.43 -3.35 -1.07
C ALA A 36 5.54 -4.24 -1.66
N GLY A 37 6.55 -3.63 -2.28
CA GLY A 37 7.65 -4.38 -2.88
C GLY A 37 7.26 -5.15 -4.15
N GLY A 38 8.12 -6.05 -4.58
CA GLY A 38 8.08 -6.70 -5.90
C GLY A 38 7.27 -7.99 -6.00
N GLY A 39 6.53 -8.40 -4.96
CA GLY A 39 5.75 -9.64 -5.05
C GLY A 39 5.24 -10.18 -3.72
N ASN A 40 4.97 -11.48 -3.63
CA ASN A 40 4.42 -12.12 -2.44
C ASN A 40 5.35 -12.11 -1.23
N GLY A 41 6.61 -11.78 -1.40
CA GLY A 41 7.57 -11.61 -0.29
C GLY A 41 7.11 -10.60 0.75
N ILE A 42 6.22 -9.65 0.40
CA ILE A 42 5.60 -8.75 1.38
C ILE A 42 4.91 -9.52 2.50
N LEU A 43 4.23 -10.61 2.19
CA LEU A 43 3.51 -11.42 3.18
C LEU A 43 4.50 -12.04 4.19
N THR A 44 5.66 -12.48 3.72
CA THR A 44 6.73 -12.99 4.59
C THR A 44 7.31 -11.86 5.48
N GLN A 45 7.45 -10.64 4.94
CA GLN A 45 7.94 -9.52 5.75
C GLN A 45 6.94 -9.14 6.86
N LEU A 46 5.65 -9.09 6.53
CA LEU A 46 4.59 -8.83 7.52
C LEU A 46 4.55 -9.91 8.61
N GLU A 47 4.65 -11.19 8.21
CA GLU A 47 4.70 -12.32 9.14
C GLU A 47 5.90 -12.23 10.10
N LYS A 48 7.11 -11.95 9.60
CA LYS A 48 8.31 -11.76 10.41
C LYS A 48 8.17 -10.64 11.44
N MET A 49 7.42 -9.60 11.11
CA MET A 49 7.17 -8.46 12.00
C MET A 49 5.93 -8.64 12.88
N ASN A 50 5.23 -9.78 12.77
CA ASN A 50 3.95 -10.07 13.45
C ASN A 50 2.87 -9.00 13.17
N ILE A 51 2.81 -8.50 11.93
CA ILE A 51 1.81 -7.52 11.49
C ILE A 51 0.70 -8.26 10.74
N PRO A 52 -0.51 -8.35 11.31
CA PRO A 52 -1.63 -8.97 10.62
C PRO A 52 -2.10 -8.13 9.43
N VAL A 53 -2.28 -8.76 8.27
CA VAL A 53 -2.82 -8.08 7.08
C VAL A 53 -4.20 -7.47 7.35
N THR A 54 -4.96 -8.07 8.26
CA THR A 54 -6.30 -7.61 8.66
C THR A 54 -6.32 -6.29 9.41
N GLU A 55 -5.16 -5.82 9.89
CA GLU A 55 -5.01 -4.55 10.60
C GLU A 55 -4.44 -3.42 9.71
N ILE A 56 -4.15 -3.71 8.43
CA ILE A 56 -3.65 -2.71 7.48
C ILE A 56 -4.82 -2.15 6.68
N HIS A 57 -5.25 -0.94 7.01
CA HIS A 57 -6.42 -0.29 6.38
C HIS A 57 -6.04 0.86 5.45
N ASP A 58 -4.85 1.42 5.62
CA ASP A 58 -4.36 2.55 4.85
C ASP A 58 -3.03 2.20 4.19
N ILE A 59 -2.97 2.32 2.87
CA ILE A 59 -1.78 2.00 2.07
C ILE A 59 -1.53 3.13 1.08
N PHE A 60 -0.29 3.57 0.96
CA PHE A 60 0.14 4.50 -0.08
C PHE A 60 1.03 3.78 -1.09
N LEU A 61 0.68 3.85 -2.36
CA LEU A 61 1.49 3.36 -3.47
C LEU A 61 2.11 4.53 -4.21
N THR A 62 3.43 4.61 -4.21
CA THR A 62 4.19 5.75 -4.72
C THR A 62 4.20 5.83 -6.24
N HIS A 63 4.36 4.71 -6.94
CA HIS A 63 4.43 4.63 -8.40
C HIS A 63 4.29 3.19 -8.93
N GLU A 64 4.27 3.03 -10.25
CA GLU A 64 3.95 1.79 -10.96
C GLU A 64 5.11 0.80 -11.17
N HIS A 65 6.31 1.08 -10.72
CA HIS A 65 7.43 0.13 -10.92
C HIS A 65 7.17 -1.20 -10.22
N THR A 66 7.66 -2.28 -10.82
CA THR A 66 7.38 -3.66 -10.40
C THR A 66 7.82 -3.95 -8.97
N ASP A 67 8.90 -3.32 -8.52
CA ASP A 67 9.46 -3.46 -7.17
C ASP A 67 8.70 -2.68 -6.09
N HIS A 68 7.64 -1.95 -6.45
CA HIS A 68 6.71 -1.26 -5.55
C HIS A 68 5.28 -1.80 -5.69
N LEU A 69 4.83 -2.05 -6.94
CA LEU A 69 3.44 -2.34 -7.27
C LEU A 69 3.08 -3.82 -7.15
N LEU A 70 3.97 -4.76 -7.53
CA LEU A 70 3.57 -6.17 -7.62
C LEU A 70 3.19 -6.77 -6.27
N GLY A 71 3.82 -6.33 -5.18
CA GLY A 71 3.40 -6.69 -3.83
C GLY A 71 2.00 -6.18 -3.49
N MET A 72 1.59 -5.03 -4.06
CA MET A 72 0.25 -4.49 -3.86
C MET A 72 -0.85 -5.40 -4.41
N ILE A 73 -0.61 -6.09 -5.53
CA ILE A 73 -1.55 -7.08 -6.06
C ILE A 73 -1.74 -8.24 -5.07
N TRP A 74 -0.68 -8.64 -4.40
CA TRP A 74 -0.76 -9.65 -3.32
C TRP A 74 -1.49 -9.12 -2.10
N MET A 75 -1.27 -7.86 -1.70
CA MET A 75 -2.02 -7.24 -0.60
C MET A 75 -3.52 -7.19 -0.92
N ILE A 76 -3.92 -6.72 -2.11
CA ILE A 76 -5.32 -6.70 -2.56
C ILE A 76 -5.92 -8.11 -2.53
N ARG A 77 -5.17 -9.12 -2.99
CA ARG A 77 -5.61 -10.52 -2.97
C ARG A 77 -5.91 -11.01 -1.55
N VAL A 78 -4.97 -10.85 -0.62
CA VAL A 78 -5.11 -11.41 0.73
C VAL A 78 -6.10 -10.62 1.58
N ILE A 79 -6.15 -9.29 1.44
CA ILE A 79 -7.17 -8.43 2.06
C ILE A 79 -8.55 -8.84 1.55
N GLY A 80 -8.74 -8.97 0.24
CA GLY A 80 -10.00 -9.39 -0.35
C GLY A 80 -10.43 -10.78 0.12
N GLN A 81 -9.50 -11.73 0.28
CA GLN A 81 -9.79 -13.04 0.87
C GLN A 81 -10.21 -12.94 2.35
N ALA A 82 -9.57 -12.05 3.11
CA ALA A 82 -9.92 -11.82 4.50
C ALA A 82 -11.31 -11.17 4.65
N ILE A 83 -11.66 -10.21 3.77
CA ILE A 83 -13.00 -9.62 3.68
C ILE A 83 -14.05 -10.70 3.43
N GLN A 84 -13.84 -11.56 2.43
CA GLN A 84 -14.78 -12.64 2.08
C GLN A 84 -14.97 -13.66 3.20
N LYS A 85 -13.96 -13.86 4.04
CA LYS A 85 -14.01 -14.74 5.21
C LYS A 85 -14.59 -14.08 6.45
N GLY A 86 -15.01 -12.81 6.37
CA GLY A 86 -15.48 -12.03 7.52
C GLY A 86 -14.41 -11.75 8.58
N LYS A 87 -13.13 -11.77 8.18
CA LYS A 87 -11.98 -11.54 9.08
C LYS A 87 -11.36 -10.16 8.94
N TYR A 88 -11.88 -9.32 8.05
CA TYR A 88 -11.40 -7.96 7.80
C TYR A 88 -12.56 -6.99 8.00
N GLU A 89 -12.49 -6.17 9.02
CA GLU A 89 -13.50 -5.17 9.33
C GLU A 89 -13.22 -3.85 8.59
N GLY A 90 -14.26 -3.10 8.23
CA GLY A 90 -14.13 -1.82 7.53
C GLY A 90 -13.55 -1.94 6.12
N ASN A 91 -12.99 -0.87 5.61
CA ASN A 91 -12.44 -0.75 4.27
C ASN A 91 -10.91 -0.69 4.27
N CYS A 92 -10.30 -1.08 3.14
CA CYS A 92 -8.91 -0.80 2.84
C CYS A 92 -8.85 0.37 1.85
N THR A 93 -8.12 1.42 2.16
CA THR A 93 -7.90 2.56 1.27
C THR A 93 -6.47 2.53 0.73
N ILE A 94 -6.35 2.53 -0.60
CA ILE A 94 -5.06 2.61 -1.30
C ILE A 94 -4.96 3.98 -1.94
N TYR A 95 -4.12 4.83 -1.36
CA TYR A 95 -3.81 6.16 -1.89
C TYR A 95 -2.76 6.04 -2.98
N CYS A 96 -2.97 6.67 -4.12
CA CYS A 96 -2.04 6.68 -5.23
C CYS A 96 -2.38 7.82 -6.21
N HIS A 97 -1.49 8.17 -7.13
CA HIS A 97 -1.88 9.12 -8.18
C HIS A 97 -2.92 8.52 -9.15
N ASP A 98 -3.71 9.36 -9.81
CA ASP A 98 -4.84 8.96 -10.67
C ASP A 98 -4.47 7.93 -11.77
N GLY A 99 -3.30 8.07 -12.40
CA GLY A 99 -2.80 7.11 -13.38
C GLY A 99 -2.64 5.69 -12.84
N LEU A 100 -2.24 5.54 -11.56
CA LEU A 100 -2.10 4.23 -10.92
C LEU A 100 -3.42 3.51 -10.67
N VAL A 101 -4.52 4.23 -10.53
CA VAL A 101 -5.85 3.63 -10.33
C VAL A 101 -6.18 2.67 -11.48
N ASN A 102 -5.95 3.10 -12.71
CA ASN A 102 -6.21 2.27 -13.90
C ASN A 102 -5.23 1.11 -14.00
N VAL A 103 -3.96 1.34 -13.71
CA VAL A 103 -2.92 0.28 -13.70
C VAL A 103 -3.30 -0.81 -12.70
N LEU A 104 -3.60 -0.45 -11.44
CA LEU A 104 -4.01 -1.41 -10.41
C LEU A 104 -5.26 -2.19 -10.81
N LYS A 105 -6.31 -1.51 -11.28
CA LYS A 105 -7.54 -2.16 -11.74
C LYS A 105 -7.25 -3.17 -12.84
N THR A 106 -6.53 -2.77 -13.88
CA THR A 106 -6.22 -3.63 -15.04
C THR A 106 -5.45 -4.87 -14.61
N ILE A 107 -4.39 -4.72 -13.81
CA ILE A 107 -3.60 -5.87 -13.36
C ILE A 107 -4.45 -6.79 -12.47
N CYS A 108 -5.24 -6.24 -11.55
CA CYS A 108 -6.13 -7.03 -10.71
C CYS A 108 -7.17 -7.79 -11.54
N GLU A 109 -7.80 -7.17 -12.54
CA GLU A 109 -8.78 -7.80 -13.42
C GLU A 109 -8.20 -8.95 -14.24
N LEU A 110 -6.94 -8.81 -14.67
CA LEU A 110 -6.23 -9.82 -15.46
C LEU A 110 -5.70 -10.99 -14.61
N THR A 111 -5.46 -10.77 -13.31
CA THR A 111 -4.68 -11.73 -12.49
C THR A 111 -5.45 -12.28 -11.28
N LEU A 112 -6.50 -11.60 -10.82
CA LEU A 112 -7.27 -12.00 -9.64
C LEU A 112 -8.66 -12.53 -10.04
N VAL A 113 -9.21 -13.38 -9.17
CA VAL A 113 -10.57 -13.90 -9.37
C VAL A 113 -11.62 -12.82 -9.16
N LYS A 114 -12.74 -12.90 -9.87
CA LYS A 114 -13.84 -11.89 -9.83
C LYS A 114 -14.34 -11.57 -8.42
N LYS A 115 -14.38 -12.56 -7.53
CA LYS A 115 -14.77 -12.34 -6.13
C LYS A 115 -13.89 -11.31 -5.40
N ILE A 116 -12.62 -11.19 -5.79
CA ILE A 116 -11.69 -10.21 -5.23
C ILE A 116 -11.84 -8.88 -5.98
N THR A 117 -11.83 -8.91 -7.33
CA THR A 117 -11.89 -7.67 -8.12
C THR A 117 -13.20 -6.90 -7.92
N ASN A 118 -14.31 -7.58 -7.63
CA ASN A 118 -15.59 -6.95 -7.29
C ASN A 118 -15.56 -6.16 -5.97
N LEU A 119 -14.55 -6.35 -5.12
CA LEU A 119 -14.37 -5.57 -3.90
C LEU A 119 -13.70 -4.22 -4.17
N ILE A 120 -13.07 -4.04 -5.34
CA ILE A 120 -12.43 -2.78 -5.73
C ILE A 120 -13.51 -1.76 -6.09
N GLY A 121 -13.51 -0.65 -5.36
CA GLY A 121 -14.55 0.39 -5.44
C GLY A 121 -15.66 0.26 -4.40
N ASP A 122 -15.71 -0.87 -3.68
CA ASP A 122 -16.64 -1.11 -2.57
C ASP A 122 -15.90 -1.16 -1.22
N ARG A 123 -15.18 -2.23 -0.95
CA ARG A 123 -14.44 -2.47 0.29
C ARG A 123 -12.94 -2.19 0.16
N ILE A 124 -12.40 -2.23 -1.04
CA ILE A 124 -11.03 -1.85 -1.39
C ILE A 124 -11.10 -0.57 -2.22
N ILE A 125 -10.82 0.56 -1.60
CA ILE A 125 -11.00 1.90 -2.18
C ILE A 125 -9.68 2.34 -2.80
N LEU A 126 -9.65 2.57 -4.11
CA LEU A 126 -8.52 3.23 -4.77
C LEU A 126 -8.78 4.74 -4.72
N CYS A 127 -8.02 5.43 -3.90
CA CYS A 127 -8.18 6.85 -3.61
C CYS A 127 -7.11 7.67 -4.38
N PRO A 128 -7.46 8.32 -5.50
CA PRO A 128 -6.51 9.16 -6.21
C PRO A 128 -6.14 10.39 -5.36
N VAL A 129 -4.85 10.72 -5.36
CA VAL A 129 -4.30 11.90 -4.70
C VAL A 129 -3.60 12.81 -5.70
N GLN A 130 -3.59 14.12 -5.41
CA GLN A 130 -3.01 15.16 -6.25
C GLN A 130 -1.81 15.85 -5.58
N ASP A 131 -1.00 16.55 -6.38
CA ASP A 131 0.13 17.34 -5.89
C ASP A 131 -0.36 18.43 -4.92
N GLY A 132 0.18 18.43 -3.72
CA GLY A 132 -0.20 19.35 -2.63
C GLY A 132 -1.44 18.94 -1.84
N GLU A 133 -2.14 17.86 -2.23
CA GLU A 133 -3.34 17.41 -1.52
C GLU A 133 -3.00 16.89 -0.12
N GLU A 134 -3.88 17.18 0.85
CA GLU A 134 -3.76 16.70 2.22
C GLU A 134 -4.91 15.78 2.58
N LYS A 135 -4.60 14.69 3.27
CA LYS A 135 -5.57 13.72 3.80
C LYS A 135 -5.28 13.46 5.28
N GLN A 136 -6.32 13.14 6.02
CA GLN A 136 -6.18 12.56 7.34
C GLN A 136 -6.03 11.05 7.18
N ILE A 137 -4.88 10.50 7.57
CA ILE A 137 -4.59 9.05 7.55
C ILE A 137 -4.12 8.67 8.95
N LEU A 138 -4.82 7.75 9.59
CA LEU A 138 -4.69 7.53 11.04
C LEU A 138 -4.89 8.85 11.80
N ASP A 139 -3.98 9.17 12.72
CA ASP A 139 -4.00 10.45 13.43
C ASP A 139 -3.08 11.50 12.77
N TYR A 140 -2.60 11.24 11.54
CA TYR A 140 -1.64 12.12 10.84
C TYR A 140 -2.30 12.93 9.75
N LYS A 141 -1.87 14.18 9.63
CA LYS A 141 -2.09 15.00 8.44
C LYS A 141 -1.01 14.66 7.41
N VAL A 142 -1.39 13.97 6.36
CA VAL A 142 -0.49 13.51 5.29
C VAL A 142 -0.66 14.39 4.08
N LYS A 143 0.42 15.06 3.64
CA LYS A 143 0.47 15.88 2.44
C LYS A 143 1.18 15.13 1.34
N PHE A 144 0.52 14.92 0.21
CA PHE A 144 1.10 14.27 -0.96
C PHE A 144 1.76 15.30 -1.88
N PHE A 145 2.83 14.90 -2.57
CA PHE A 145 3.52 15.75 -3.53
C PHE A 145 4.09 14.94 -4.69
N TYR A 146 4.12 15.58 -5.86
CA TYR A 146 4.70 14.99 -7.06
C TYR A 146 6.22 15.12 -7.07
N ILE A 147 6.92 14.00 -7.20
CA ILE A 147 8.38 13.94 -7.35
C ILE A 147 8.73 14.10 -8.83
N ARG A 148 9.32 15.25 -9.19
CA ARG A 148 9.59 15.63 -10.59
C ARG A 148 10.97 15.18 -11.11
N SER A 149 11.66 14.30 -10.40
CA SER A 149 13.05 13.92 -10.68
C SER A 149 13.21 12.67 -11.56
N THR A 150 12.12 11.97 -11.90
CA THR A 150 12.13 10.70 -12.60
C THR A 150 11.26 10.73 -13.85
N LYS A 151 11.48 9.75 -14.77
CA LYS A 151 10.62 9.59 -15.96
C LYS A 151 9.25 9.02 -15.60
N ALA A 152 9.17 8.16 -14.58
CA ALA A 152 7.92 7.65 -14.06
C ALA A 152 7.25 8.73 -13.19
N ARG A 153 5.92 8.78 -13.22
CA ARG A 153 5.17 9.67 -12.33
C ARG A 153 5.21 9.10 -10.92
N GLN A 154 5.98 9.72 -10.05
CA GLN A 154 6.14 9.32 -8.66
C GLN A 154 5.57 10.35 -7.71
N PHE A 155 4.93 9.87 -6.66
CA PHE A 155 4.46 10.68 -5.55
C PHE A 155 5.19 10.31 -4.27
N GLY A 156 5.46 11.31 -3.45
CA GLY A 156 5.89 11.18 -2.08
C GLY A 156 4.85 11.74 -1.14
N PHE A 157 5.11 11.64 0.15
CA PHE A 157 4.27 12.27 1.17
C PHE A 157 5.14 12.90 2.25
N LEU A 158 4.55 13.86 2.95
CA LEU A 158 5.10 14.49 4.14
C LEU A 158 4.08 14.33 5.27
N THR A 159 4.54 13.95 6.44
CA THR A 159 3.76 13.95 7.67
C THR A 159 4.64 14.27 8.86
N THR A 160 4.05 14.68 9.97
CA THR A 160 4.75 14.86 11.24
C THR A 160 4.32 13.74 12.18
N LEU A 161 5.29 13.01 12.71
CA LEU A 161 5.09 12.07 13.81
C LEU A 161 5.17 12.86 15.13
N ASN A 162 4.36 12.51 16.12
CA ASN A 162 4.30 13.18 17.42
C ASN A 162 5.32 12.64 18.41
#